data_01811c8bbf9f770736e36cf2a2d22f1e
#
_entry.id   01811c8bbf9f770736e36cf2a2d22f1e
#
_cell.length_a   1.000
_cell.length_b   1.000
_cell.length_c   1.000
_cell.angle_alpha   90.00
_cell.angle_beta   90.00
_cell.angle_gamma   90.00
#
_symmetry.space_group_name_H-M   'P 1'
#
loop_
_entity.id
_entity.type
_entity.pdbx_description
1 polymer ?
#
loop_
_entity_poly.entity_id
_entity_poly.type
_entity_poly.pdbx_seq_one_letter_code
_entity_poly.pdbx_strand_id
1 'polypeptide(L)'
;MRFITNILVLSLLVLPACSGVGSVTKKRYQNTENTIVLEDLTTRDFDLQDAGSQLQSAIEDAMADTSYTLAGESARYRLKYKVLEFDGGSRMARIATMGFSDSAKAKLKVKAALFDGPQKMVGAWEVNSWVKGGLMGGTEEKLFERAAKEITSHLKGDF
;
A
#
# COMPACT_ATOMS: atom_id res chain seq x y z
N MET A 1 18.90 46.22 -37.16
CA MET A 1 18.01 45.06 -37.16
C MET A 1 18.41 44.17 -35.97
N ARG A 2 17.64 44.23 -34.91
CA ARG A 2 17.85 43.40 -33.69
C ARG A 2 16.78 42.32 -33.69
N PHE A 3 17.17 41.09 -33.98
CA PHE A 3 16.32 39.92 -33.83
C PHE A 3 16.33 39.52 -32.35
N ILE A 4 15.22 39.83 -31.67
CA ILE A 4 14.96 39.34 -30.33
C ILE A 4 14.38 37.96 -30.51
N THR A 5 15.21 36.95 -30.33
CA THR A 5 14.79 35.54 -30.26
C THR A 5 14.11 35.31 -28.91
N ASN A 6 12.79 35.32 -28.91
CA ASN A 6 11.99 34.89 -27.76
C ASN A 6 12.13 33.36 -27.62
N ILE A 7 13.04 32.96 -26.79
CA ILE A 7 13.07 31.57 -26.28
C ILE A 7 11.94 31.47 -25.26
N LEU A 8 10.81 30.99 -25.74
CA LEU A 8 9.70 30.57 -24.90
C LEU A 8 10.16 29.30 -24.17
N VAL A 9 10.73 29.48 -22.98
CA VAL A 9 11.03 28.37 -22.09
C VAL A 9 9.69 27.82 -21.61
N LEU A 10 9.20 26.82 -22.33
CA LEU A 10 8.10 25.99 -21.89
C LEU A 10 8.58 25.17 -20.71
N SER A 11 8.55 25.77 -19.53
CA SER A 11 8.75 25.05 -18.28
C SER A 11 7.60 24.07 -18.13
N LEU A 12 7.84 22.83 -18.54
CA LEU A 12 6.98 21.70 -18.21
C LEU A 12 6.94 21.61 -16.69
N LEU A 13 5.89 22.16 -16.08
CA LEU A 13 5.53 21.91 -14.71
C LEU A 13 5.16 20.43 -14.59
N VAL A 14 6.15 19.59 -14.34
CA VAL A 14 5.96 18.22 -13.90
C VAL A 14 5.35 18.29 -12.51
N LEU A 15 4.02 18.36 -12.43
CA LEU A 15 3.31 18.24 -11.18
C LEU A 15 3.54 16.81 -10.66
N PRO A 16 4.22 16.63 -9.53
CA PRO A 16 4.37 15.29 -8.98
C PRO A 16 2.97 14.73 -8.70
N ALA A 17 2.67 13.57 -9.27
CA ALA A 17 1.44 12.86 -8.98
C ALA A 17 1.40 12.62 -7.47
N CYS A 18 0.54 13.36 -6.76
CA CYS A 18 0.38 13.18 -5.32
C CYS A 18 -0.22 11.81 -5.04
N SER A 19 0.63 10.92 -4.64
CA SER A 19 0.27 9.59 -4.15
C SER A 19 0.94 9.41 -2.80
N GLY A 20 0.32 8.66 -1.92
CA GLY A 20 0.87 8.48 -0.59
C GLY A 20 0.34 7.23 0.10
N VAL A 21 0.97 6.91 1.19
CA VAL A 21 0.56 5.93 2.16
C VAL A 21 0.60 6.58 3.55
N GLY A 22 -0.35 6.25 4.38
CA GLY A 22 -0.36 6.69 5.78
C GLY A 22 -0.73 5.52 6.67
N SER A 23 -0.11 5.44 7.82
CA SER A 23 -0.42 4.42 8.82
C SER A 23 -0.60 5.04 10.20
N VAL A 24 -1.38 4.35 11.02
CA VAL A 24 -1.52 4.66 12.45
C VAL A 24 -1.07 3.44 13.23
N THR A 25 0.04 3.60 13.96
CA THR A 25 0.57 2.55 14.82
C THR A 25 -0.27 2.45 16.08
N LYS A 26 -0.98 1.33 16.26
CA LYS A 26 -1.76 1.04 17.47
C LYS A 26 -0.96 0.28 18.54
N LYS A 27 0.04 -0.47 18.10
CA LYS A 27 0.97 -1.20 18.96
C LYS A 27 2.30 -1.40 18.23
N ARG A 28 3.40 -0.93 18.84
CA ARG A 28 4.76 -1.09 18.31
C ARG A 28 5.23 -2.54 18.51
N TYR A 29 5.94 -3.04 17.52
CA TYR A 29 6.57 -4.36 17.53
C TYR A 29 8.09 -4.25 17.44
N GLN A 30 8.78 -5.16 18.14
CA GLN A 30 10.23 -5.37 18.00
C GLN A 30 10.49 -6.83 17.64
N ASN A 31 11.23 -7.04 16.56
CA ASN A 31 11.51 -8.37 16.03
C ASN A 31 12.68 -9.04 16.78
N THR A 32 12.55 -10.34 17.08
CA THR A 32 13.59 -11.17 17.65
C THR A 32 13.81 -12.49 16.91
N GLU A 33 12.94 -12.88 15.97
CA GLU A 33 13.02 -14.08 15.13
C GLU A 33 12.29 -13.85 13.79
N ASN A 34 12.44 -14.77 12.82
CA ASN A 34 12.20 -14.44 11.43
C ASN A 34 11.25 -15.35 10.64
N THR A 35 10.52 -16.28 11.29
CA THR A 35 9.52 -17.08 10.56
C THR A 35 8.13 -16.48 10.70
N ILE A 36 7.41 -16.26 9.59
CA ILE A 36 6.10 -15.62 9.57
C ILE A 36 5.16 -16.30 8.58
N VAL A 37 3.89 -16.42 8.96
CA VAL A 37 2.80 -16.85 8.07
C VAL A 37 1.83 -15.70 7.86
N LEU A 38 1.33 -15.57 6.64
CA LEU A 38 0.31 -14.58 6.27
C LEU A 38 -1.07 -15.22 6.40
N GLU A 39 -2.01 -14.46 6.97
CA GLU A 39 -3.41 -14.90 7.12
C GLU A 39 -4.34 -13.78 6.65
N ASP A 40 -4.97 -14.00 5.50
CA ASP A 40 -5.97 -13.08 4.94
C ASP A 40 -7.32 -13.27 5.63
N LEU A 41 -7.81 -12.22 6.27
CA LEU A 41 -9.13 -12.14 6.91
C LEU A 41 -10.10 -11.24 6.11
N THR A 42 -9.77 -10.90 4.87
CA THR A 42 -10.63 -10.09 4.02
C THR A 42 -11.95 -10.82 3.75
N THR A 43 -13.06 -10.11 3.92
CA THR A 43 -14.36 -10.67 3.56
C THR A 43 -14.42 -10.89 2.05
N ARG A 44 -15.12 -11.95 1.63
CA ARG A 44 -15.32 -12.28 0.21
C ARG A 44 -16.51 -11.52 -0.38
N ASP A 45 -16.70 -10.28 0.03
CA ASP A 45 -17.67 -9.38 -0.60
C ASP A 45 -17.22 -9.08 -2.03
N PHE A 46 -18.16 -8.91 -2.94
CA PHE A 46 -17.89 -8.75 -4.37
C PHE A 46 -16.85 -7.65 -4.66
N ASP A 47 -16.94 -6.52 -3.94
CA ASP A 47 -16.04 -5.38 -4.11
C ASP A 47 -14.63 -5.60 -3.56
N LEU A 48 -14.44 -6.60 -2.69
CA LEU A 48 -13.17 -6.90 -2.02
C LEU A 48 -12.57 -8.24 -2.43
N GLN A 49 -13.23 -8.99 -3.32
CA GLN A 49 -12.92 -10.39 -3.62
C GLN A 49 -11.44 -10.62 -3.98
N ASP A 50 -10.87 -9.77 -4.81
CA ASP A 50 -9.49 -9.91 -5.27
C ASP A 50 -8.49 -9.05 -4.48
N ALA A 51 -8.98 -8.10 -3.70
CA ALA A 51 -8.12 -7.17 -2.97
C ALA A 51 -7.27 -7.86 -1.90
N GLY A 52 -7.81 -8.88 -1.24
CA GLY A 52 -7.08 -9.67 -0.25
C GLY A 52 -5.91 -10.42 -0.88
N SER A 53 -6.15 -11.11 -2.00
CA SER A 53 -5.13 -11.88 -2.71
C SER A 53 -4.06 -10.98 -3.37
N GLN A 54 -4.46 -9.83 -3.91
CA GLN A 54 -3.52 -8.83 -4.45
C GLN A 54 -2.62 -8.27 -3.34
N LEU A 55 -3.20 -7.98 -2.17
CA LEU A 55 -2.42 -7.53 -1.02
C LEU A 55 -1.49 -8.62 -0.52
N GLN A 56 -1.92 -9.88 -0.51
CA GLN A 56 -1.07 -11.01 -0.14
C GLN A 56 0.18 -11.07 -1.02
N SER A 57 0.00 -11.09 -2.33
CA SER A 57 1.12 -11.12 -3.29
C SER A 57 2.06 -9.94 -3.07
N ALA A 58 1.53 -8.73 -2.88
CA ALA A 58 2.35 -7.55 -2.63
C ALA A 58 3.12 -7.63 -1.29
N ILE A 59 2.53 -8.22 -0.23
CA ILE A 59 3.21 -8.45 1.04
C ILE A 59 4.31 -9.50 0.87
N GLU A 60 4.04 -10.60 0.16
CA GLU A 60 5.03 -11.64 -0.12
C GLU A 60 6.25 -11.06 -0.85
N ASP A 61 6.03 -10.24 -1.87
CA ASP A 61 7.10 -9.53 -2.59
C ASP A 61 7.89 -8.57 -1.67
N ALA A 62 7.18 -7.79 -0.85
CA ALA A 62 7.81 -6.84 0.06
C ALA A 62 8.56 -7.53 1.21
N MET A 63 8.20 -8.79 1.56
CA MET A 63 8.92 -9.58 2.56
C MET A 63 10.34 -9.95 2.11
N ALA A 64 10.60 -10.04 0.80
CA ALA A 64 11.94 -10.32 0.28
C ALA A 64 12.99 -9.30 0.76
N ASP A 65 12.56 -8.07 1.06
CA ASP A 65 13.41 -6.99 1.58
C ASP A 65 13.48 -6.96 3.13
N THR A 66 12.97 -7.99 3.80
CA THR A 66 12.94 -8.08 5.26
C THR A 66 13.83 -9.22 5.77
N SER A 67 14.02 -9.28 7.08
CA SER A 67 14.66 -10.44 7.74
C SER A 67 13.69 -11.60 7.98
N TYR A 68 12.41 -11.45 7.61
CA TYR A 68 11.42 -12.50 7.77
C TYR A 68 11.48 -13.52 6.65
N THR A 69 11.28 -14.79 7.02
CA THR A 69 11.13 -15.89 6.08
C THR A 69 9.67 -16.36 6.13
N LEU A 70 9.02 -16.34 4.97
CA LEU A 70 7.68 -16.92 4.85
C LEU A 70 7.73 -18.42 5.15
N ALA A 71 6.87 -18.86 6.04
CA ALA A 71 6.77 -20.24 6.46
C ALA A 71 5.29 -20.65 6.55
N GLY A 72 5.04 -21.95 6.66
CA GLY A 72 3.69 -22.48 6.83
C GLY A 72 3.14 -22.30 8.25
N GLU A 73 2.17 -23.12 8.63
CA GLU A 73 1.46 -23.02 9.92
C GLU A 73 2.35 -23.11 11.16
N SER A 74 3.55 -23.69 11.04
CA SER A 74 4.53 -23.78 12.11
C SER A 74 5.34 -22.48 12.32
N ALA A 75 5.06 -21.42 11.57
CA ALA A 75 5.73 -20.13 11.75
C ALA A 75 5.51 -19.61 13.17
N ARG A 76 6.56 -18.98 13.73
CA ARG A 76 6.46 -18.32 15.03
C ARG A 76 5.51 -17.15 15.01
N TYR A 77 5.62 -16.28 13.99
CA TYR A 77 4.77 -15.12 13.84
C TYR A 77 3.65 -15.35 12.84
N ARG A 78 2.52 -14.71 13.11
CA ARG A 78 1.35 -14.71 12.23
C ARG A 78 0.94 -13.28 11.94
N LEU A 79 1.07 -12.85 10.69
CA LEU A 79 0.56 -11.57 10.23
C LEU A 79 -0.85 -11.77 9.70
N LYS A 80 -1.84 -11.34 10.48
CA LYS A 80 -3.23 -11.29 10.05
C LYS A 80 -3.53 -9.93 9.45
N TYR A 81 -4.14 -9.92 8.27
CA TYR A 81 -4.56 -8.67 7.64
C TYR A 81 -5.98 -8.79 7.08
N LYS A 82 -6.60 -7.63 6.94
CA LYS A 82 -7.93 -7.51 6.38
C LYS A 82 -8.02 -6.22 5.58
N VAL A 83 -8.42 -6.33 4.31
CA VAL A 83 -8.82 -5.16 3.52
C VAL A 83 -10.19 -4.71 4.04
N LEU A 84 -10.30 -3.45 4.42
CA LEU A 84 -11.53 -2.83 4.90
C LEU A 84 -12.25 -2.05 3.82
N GLU A 85 -11.48 -1.43 2.93
CA GLU A 85 -11.98 -0.60 1.84
C GLU A 85 -11.01 -0.73 0.66
N PHE A 86 -11.55 -0.95 -0.52
CA PHE A 86 -10.83 -0.90 -1.77
C PHE A 86 -11.69 -0.18 -2.81
N ASP A 87 -11.14 0.88 -3.37
CA ASP A 87 -11.73 1.60 -4.50
C ASP A 87 -10.63 1.78 -5.55
N GLY A 88 -10.71 1.01 -6.63
CA GLY A 88 -9.78 1.09 -7.76
C GLY A 88 -9.85 2.42 -8.50
N GLY A 89 -10.84 3.25 -8.19
CA GLY A 89 -11.12 4.51 -8.86
C GLY A 89 -11.49 4.32 -10.33
N SER A 90 -12.21 5.26 -10.90
CA SER A 90 -12.50 5.23 -12.33
C SER A 90 -11.29 5.65 -13.14
N ARG A 91 -10.75 4.72 -13.95
CA ARG A 91 -9.63 5.01 -14.86
C ARG A 91 -9.98 6.12 -15.85
N MET A 92 -11.23 6.14 -16.34
CA MET A 92 -11.73 7.18 -17.23
C MET A 92 -11.88 8.54 -16.51
N ALA A 93 -12.39 8.54 -15.26
CA ALA A 93 -12.46 9.76 -14.47
C ALA A 93 -11.07 10.29 -14.13
N ARG A 94 -10.09 9.42 -13.88
CA ARG A 94 -8.69 9.80 -13.67
C ARG A 94 -8.08 10.53 -14.86
N ILE A 95 -8.37 10.06 -16.07
CA ILE A 95 -7.88 10.68 -17.31
C ILE A 95 -8.63 11.98 -17.57
N ALA A 96 -9.97 11.98 -17.48
CA ALA A 96 -10.81 13.12 -17.80
C ALA A 96 -10.59 14.33 -16.87
N THR A 97 -10.28 14.09 -15.60
CA THR A 97 -10.10 15.15 -14.58
C THR A 97 -8.63 15.45 -14.28
N MET A 98 -7.68 14.85 -15.02
CA MET A 98 -6.24 14.93 -14.72
C MET A 98 -5.90 14.60 -13.25
N GLY A 99 -6.77 13.82 -12.58
CA GLY A 99 -6.58 13.44 -11.19
C GLY A 99 -7.01 14.47 -10.14
N PHE A 100 -7.64 15.56 -10.53
CA PHE A 100 -8.09 16.59 -9.58
C PHE A 100 -9.40 16.24 -8.85
N SER A 101 -10.15 15.26 -9.32
CA SER A 101 -11.38 14.82 -8.66
C SER A 101 -11.09 13.77 -7.57
N ASP A 102 -11.80 13.85 -6.44
CA ASP A 102 -11.71 12.84 -5.38
C ASP A 102 -12.22 11.47 -5.83
N SER A 103 -13.19 11.43 -6.77
CA SER A 103 -13.66 10.21 -7.42
C SER A 103 -12.64 9.56 -8.37
N ALA A 104 -11.56 10.29 -8.71
CA ALA A 104 -10.47 9.78 -9.52
C ALA A 104 -9.33 9.13 -8.71
N LYS A 105 -9.40 9.23 -7.37
CA LYS A 105 -8.41 8.62 -6.48
C LYS A 105 -8.74 7.14 -6.28
N ALA A 106 -7.76 6.29 -6.51
CA ALA A 106 -7.85 4.94 -6.00
C ALA A 106 -7.40 4.91 -4.54
N LYS A 107 -8.08 4.10 -3.72
CA LYS A 107 -7.88 4.02 -2.27
C LYS A 107 -7.86 2.58 -1.81
N LEU A 108 -7.04 2.30 -0.82
CA LEU A 108 -6.97 1.01 -0.15
C LEU A 108 -6.79 1.24 1.35
N LYS A 109 -7.65 0.66 2.15
CA LYS A 109 -7.57 0.68 3.61
C LYS A 109 -7.42 -0.73 4.15
N VAL A 110 -6.39 -0.94 4.96
CA VAL A 110 -6.01 -2.25 5.50
C VAL A 110 -5.84 -2.17 7.00
N LYS A 111 -6.34 -3.16 7.72
CA LYS A 111 -5.90 -3.47 9.08
C LYS A 111 -4.94 -4.63 9.04
N ALA A 112 -3.83 -4.52 9.78
CA ALA A 112 -2.87 -5.59 9.97
C ALA A 112 -2.55 -5.75 11.45
N ALA A 113 -2.34 -6.99 11.88
CA ALA A 113 -1.95 -7.31 13.24
C ALA A 113 -0.96 -8.48 13.25
N LEU A 114 0.12 -8.32 14.00
CA LEU A 114 1.15 -9.34 14.18
C LEU A 114 0.96 -10.05 15.51
N PHE A 115 1.02 -11.36 15.46
CA PHE A 115 0.91 -12.24 16.62
C PHE A 115 2.21 -13.04 16.79
N ASP A 116 2.68 -13.16 18.03
CA ASP A 116 3.71 -14.10 18.46
C ASP A 116 3.00 -15.35 19.00
N GLY A 117 3.01 -16.42 18.20
CA GLY A 117 2.15 -17.57 18.43
C GLY A 117 0.66 -17.29 18.15
N PRO A 118 -0.25 -18.16 18.62
CA PRO A 118 -1.66 -18.11 18.21
C PRO A 118 -2.48 -16.96 18.82
N GLN A 119 -2.08 -16.42 19.95
CA GLN A 119 -2.94 -15.52 20.72
C GLN A 119 -2.29 -14.21 21.18
N LYS A 120 -0.95 -14.12 21.19
CA LYS A 120 -0.27 -12.93 21.70
C LYS A 120 -0.08 -11.89 20.61
N MET A 121 -0.96 -10.90 20.54
CA MET A 121 -0.78 -9.77 19.63
C MET A 121 0.39 -8.89 20.09
N VAL A 122 1.39 -8.73 19.21
CA VAL A 122 2.61 -7.96 19.46
C VAL A 122 2.66 -6.66 18.68
N GLY A 123 1.87 -6.53 17.59
CA GLY A 123 1.73 -5.30 16.83
C GLY A 123 0.36 -5.20 16.18
N ALA A 124 -0.10 -3.98 15.90
CA ALA A 124 -1.32 -3.73 15.15
C ALA A 124 -1.26 -2.36 14.46
N TRP A 125 -1.67 -2.32 13.18
CA TRP A 125 -1.57 -1.15 12.32
C TRP A 125 -2.86 -0.98 11.50
N GLU A 126 -3.12 0.25 11.13
CA GLU A 126 -4.09 0.59 10.11
C GLU A 126 -3.37 1.39 9.03
N VAL A 127 -3.37 0.86 7.82
CA VAL A 127 -2.65 1.42 6.67
C VAL A 127 -3.67 1.95 5.68
N ASN A 128 -3.47 3.20 5.24
CA ASN A 128 -4.25 3.82 4.20
C ASN A 128 -3.32 4.17 3.03
N SER A 129 -3.57 3.59 1.87
CA SER A 129 -2.84 3.86 0.63
C SER A 129 -3.74 4.54 -0.37
N TRP A 130 -3.20 5.50 -1.11
CA TRP A 130 -3.94 6.17 -2.17
C TRP A 130 -3.04 6.53 -3.35
N VAL A 131 -3.66 6.56 -4.53
CA VAL A 131 -3.01 7.00 -5.76
C VAL A 131 -3.91 8.04 -6.43
N LYS A 132 -3.38 9.22 -6.67
CA LYS A 132 -4.06 10.22 -7.49
C LYS A 132 -3.96 9.83 -8.96
N GLY A 133 -5.04 10.08 -9.70
CA GLY A 133 -5.07 9.92 -11.12
C GLY A 133 -4.24 10.99 -11.84
N GLY A 134 -3.97 10.73 -13.10
CA GLY A 134 -3.24 11.60 -14.04
C GLY A 134 -2.57 10.75 -15.11
N LEU A 135 -2.06 11.39 -16.15
CA LEU A 135 -1.34 10.70 -17.24
C LEU A 135 -0.12 9.92 -16.71
N MET A 136 0.44 10.35 -15.59
CA MET A 136 1.52 9.70 -14.84
C MET A 136 1.04 9.12 -13.50
N GLY A 137 -0.28 8.97 -13.31
CA GLY A 137 -0.85 8.39 -12.09
C GLY A 137 -0.47 6.94 -11.92
N GLY A 138 -0.28 6.50 -10.68
CA GLY A 138 0.03 5.12 -10.37
C GLY A 138 -1.13 4.18 -10.72
N THR A 139 -0.79 2.93 -10.98
CA THR A 139 -1.74 1.83 -11.19
C THR A 139 -2.35 1.38 -9.85
N GLU A 140 -3.42 0.60 -9.90
CA GLU A 140 -4.00 -0.08 -8.73
C GLU A 140 -2.96 -0.93 -8.01
N GLU A 141 -2.09 -1.61 -8.76
CA GLU A 141 -0.96 -2.39 -8.27
C GLU A 141 -0.08 -1.60 -7.30
N LYS A 142 0.19 -0.33 -7.60
CA LYS A 142 0.96 0.56 -6.71
C LYS A 142 0.29 0.86 -5.37
N LEU A 143 -1.04 0.71 -5.27
CA LEU A 143 -1.73 0.81 -3.98
C LEU A 143 -1.31 -0.33 -3.06
N PHE A 144 -1.35 -1.55 -3.60
CA PHE A 144 -1.01 -2.75 -2.85
C PHE A 144 0.47 -2.78 -2.50
N GLU A 145 1.35 -2.45 -3.46
CA GLU A 145 2.80 -2.33 -3.21
C GLU A 145 3.12 -1.36 -2.06
N ARG A 146 2.47 -0.20 -2.03
CA ARG A 146 2.69 0.80 -0.98
C ARG A 146 2.16 0.35 0.36
N ALA A 147 0.94 -0.22 0.38
CA ALA A 147 0.38 -0.77 1.60
C ALA A 147 1.26 -1.90 2.16
N ALA A 148 1.75 -2.78 1.29
CA ALA A 148 2.65 -3.86 1.66
C ALA A 148 3.98 -3.34 2.23
N LYS A 149 4.61 -2.37 1.56
CA LYS A 149 5.84 -1.73 2.04
C LYS A 149 5.65 -1.07 3.40
N GLU A 150 4.52 -0.39 3.61
CA GLU A 150 4.20 0.22 4.90
C GLU A 150 4.00 -0.85 5.98
N ILE A 151 3.27 -1.93 5.69
CA ILE A 151 3.09 -3.06 6.61
C ILE A 151 4.45 -3.68 6.96
N THR A 152 5.31 -3.90 5.98
CA THR A 152 6.62 -4.53 6.20
C THR A 152 7.61 -3.60 6.90
N SER A 153 7.51 -2.27 6.72
CA SER A 153 8.30 -1.31 7.48
C SER A 153 8.00 -1.38 8.97
N HIS A 154 6.72 -1.57 9.34
CA HIS A 154 6.32 -1.84 10.72
C HIS A 154 6.91 -3.13 11.29
N LEU A 155 7.16 -4.14 10.46
CA LEU A 155 7.83 -5.38 10.87
C LEU A 155 9.33 -5.17 11.12
N LYS A 156 9.97 -4.28 10.36
CA LYS A 156 11.40 -3.92 10.55
C LYS A 156 11.64 -3.05 11.78
N GLY A 157 10.62 -2.38 12.28
CA GLY A 157 10.74 -1.41 13.38
C GLY A 157 11.33 -0.07 12.93
N ASP A 158 11.27 0.23 11.64
CA ASP A 158 11.74 1.48 11.04
C ASP A 158 10.68 2.59 11.25
N PHE A 159 10.69 3.25 12.43
CA PHE A 159 9.83 4.42 12.75
C PHE A 159 10.58 5.43 13.60
#